data_8d0fdec8265ecdc768b44e2e390b8d6a
#
_entry.id   8d0fdec8265ecdc768b44e2e390b8d6a
#
_cell.length_a   1.000
_cell.length_b   1.000
_cell.length_c   1.000
_cell.angle_alpha   90.00
_cell.angle_beta   90.00
_cell.angle_gamma   90.00
#
_symmetry.space_group_name_H-M   'P 1'
#
loop_
_entity.id
_entity.type
_entity.pdbx_description
1 polymer ?
#
loop_
_entity_poly.entity_id
_entity_poly.type
_entity_poly.pdbx_seq_one_letter_code
_entity_poly.pdbx_strand_id
1 'polypeptide(L)'
;MIKNKTNTNTHEANQPQNPPKAKSIKLGIDVHADSYRVVRQVDHATPQPAQKFSPEGFMLWAKKQLELAEAVHSCYEAGPLGYGLHRQLEARGIHNLVIRPQNWDELHKGVKTDKTDALAMVQRLSRYVDGNKKELAVIRVPTPEQELARSQSRQREQLLSHRLRFEAQGRSLLLFNGVRIKGRWWQKAQWVKVQAQVSAPLRELLTVIHDLLKAVQTQMSAATARLESAATTQPCGVGALTSQVMEREILDWSRFKNRRQVASLTGMCPGVRSSGPKTWSGPITKHGNRRIRTALIELAWRCVRFQPDYPPLKKWKLVLLTPKATGAAKKKAIVAVGRRLAIDLWRINTGKSTAAKLGLK
;
A
#
# COMPACT_ATOMS: atom_id res chain seq x y z
N MET A 1 26.38 -50.20 77.38
CA MET A 1 25.92 -48.82 77.00
C MET A 1 26.13 -48.64 75.50
N ILE A 2 25.10 -48.78 74.70
CA ILE A 2 25.14 -48.64 73.25
C ILE A 2 24.40 -47.32 72.92
N LYS A 3 25.13 -46.32 72.36
CA LYS A 3 24.56 -45.09 71.92
C LYS A 3 24.07 -45.22 70.51
N ASN A 4 22.76 -45.19 70.31
CA ASN A 4 22.11 -45.00 68.99
C ASN A 4 22.32 -43.60 68.50
N LYS A 5 22.96 -43.43 67.32
CA LYS A 5 22.94 -42.20 66.53
C LYS A 5 21.80 -42.27 65.53
N THR A 6 20.78 -41.48 65.71
CA THR A 6 19.73 -41.20 64.74
C THR A 6 20.28 -40.26 63.69
N ASN A 7 20.41 -40.74 62.45
CA ASN A 7 20.69 -39.91 61.27
C ASN A 7 19.35 -39.37 60.72
N THR A 8 19.08 -38.11 60.88
CA THR A 8 17.98 -37.41 60.23
C THR A 8 18.48 -36.89 58.86
N ASN A 9 18.21 -37.67 57.81
CA ASN A 9 18.34 -37.19 56.44
C ASN A 9 17.14 -36.26 56.12
N THR A 10 17.33 -34.98 56.13
CA THR A 10 16.42 -34.01 55.54
C THR A 10 16.58 -34.05 54.01
N HIS A 11 15.65 -34.73 53.33
CA HIS A 11 15.48 -34.58 51.90
C HIS A 11 14.93 -33.16 51.63
N GLU A 12 15.78 -32.22 51.23
CA GLU A 12 15.34 -31.00 50.57
C GLU A 12 14.67 -31.39 49.23
N ALA A 13 13.38 -31.20 49.16
CA ALA A 13 12.63 -31.39 47.94
C ALA A 13 13.09 -30.34 46.91
N ASN A 14 13.86 -30.82 45.91
CA ASN A 14 14.22 -30.04 44.73
C ASN A 14 12.93 -29.55 44.06
N GLN A 15 12.58 -28.28 44.23
CA GLN A 15 11.54 -27.66 43.42
C GLN A 15 11.96 -27.75 41.96
N PRO A 16 11.06 -28.11 41.03
CA PRO A 16 11.42 -28.16 39.62
C PRO A 16 11.77 -26.75 39.15
N GLN A 17 13.06 -26.50 38.95
CA GLN A 17 13.53 -25.27 38.34
C GLN A 17 12.95 -25.25 36.93
N ASN A 18 12.09 -24.26 36.64
CA ASN A 18 11.65 -23.99 35.29
C ASN A 18 12.87 -23.90 34.36
N PRO A 19 12.89 -24.59 33.23
CA PRO A 19 14.02 -24.53 32.31
C PRO A 19 14.29 -23.06 31.94
N PRO A 20 15.57 -22.67 31.82
CA PRO A 20 15.92 -21.29 31.51
C PRO A 20 15.24 -20.86 30.22
N LYS A 21 14.61 -19.67 30.26
CA LYS A 21 13.96 -19.09 29.09
C LYS A 21 14.99 -18.85 27.98
N ALA A 22 14.59 -19.08 26.74
CA ALA A 22 15.37 -18.68 25.58
C ALA A 22 15.49 -17.13 25.54
N LYS A 23 16.57 -16.59 24.99
CA LYS A 23 16.71 -15.14 24.82
C LYS A 23 15.68 -14.59 23.87
N SER A 24 15.42 -15.28 22.75
CA SER A 24 14.45 -14.81 21.76
C SER A 24 13.80 -15.96 21.00
N ILE A 25 12.52 -15.79 20.66
CA ILE A 25 11.83 -16.62 19.68
C ILE A 25 11.45 -15.74 18.49
N LYS A 26 11.70 -16.24 17.27
CA LYS A 26 11.37 -15.56 16.02
C LYS A 26 10.35 -16.39 15.25
N LEU A 27 9.31 -15.74 14.72
CA LEU A 27 8.19 -16.34 14.01
C LEU A 27 8.06 -15.74 12.63
N GLY A 28 8.26 -16.52 11.58
CA GLY A 28 7.90 -16.16 10.20
C GLY A 28 6.50 -16.68 9.91
N ILE A 29 5.57 -15.81 9.54
CA ILE A 29 4.16 -16.14 9.42
C ILE A 29 3.69 -15.89 7.99
N ASP A 30 3.30 -16.92 7.28
CA ASP A 30 2.56 -16.80 6.03
C ASP A 30 1.05 -16.86 6.34
N VAL A 31 0.35 -15.77 6.03
CA VAL A 31 -1.01 -15.48 6.51
C VAL A 31 -2.02 -15.67 5.39
N HIS A 32 -2.94 -16.62 5.56
CA HIS A 32 -4.12 -16.82 4.72
C HIS A 32 -5.41 -16.57 5.52
N ALA A 33 -6.56 -16.50 4.83
CA ALA A 33 -7.84 -16.22 5.48
C ALA A 33 -8.19 -17.23 6.58
N ASP A 34 -8.00 -18.52 6.30
CA ASP A 34 -8.47 -19.61 7.15
C ASP A 34 -7.32 -20.36 7.86
N SER A 35 -6.08 -20.01 7.57
CA SER A 35 -4.93 -20.70 8.18
C SER A 35 -3.65 -19.90 8.08
N TYR A 36 -2.78 -20.07 9.08
CA TYR A 36 -1.44 -19.52 9.10
C TYR A 36 -0.41 -20.62 9.03
N ARG A 37 0.63 -20.44 8.21
CA ARG A 37 1.81 -21.29 8.24
C ARG A 37 2.92 -20.55 8.97
N VAL A 38 3.45 -21.19 10.01
CA VAL A 38 4.39 -20.54 10.93
C VAL A 38 5.66 -21.38 11.03
N VAL A 39 6.78 -20.73 10.83
CA VAL A 39 8.11 -21.28 11.13
C VAL A 39 8.65 -20.58 12.36
N ARG A 40 9.05 -21.37 13.36
CA ARG A 40 9.66 -20.90 14.61
C ARG A 40 11.16 -21.11 14.59
N GLN A 41 11.89 -20.11 15.09
CA GLN A 41 13.31 -20.23 15.41
C GLN A 41 13.53 -19.76 16.86
N VAL A 42 14.23 -20.59 17.64
CA VAL A 42 14.61 -20.28 19.02
C VAL A 42 16.07 -19.85 19.00
N ASP A 43 16.35 -18.68 19.54
CA ASP A 43 17.66 -18.03 19.51
C ASP A 43 18.32 -18.09 18.12
N HIS A 44 19.48 -18.72 18.00
CA HIS A 44 20.18 -18.94 16.73
C HIS A 44 20.12 -20.40 16.24
N ALA A 45 19.26 -21.25 16.85
CA ALA A 45 19.08 -22.61 16.43
C ALA A 45 18.51 -22.72 15.00
N THR A 46 18.60 -23.91 14.42
CA THR A 46 17.96 -24.19 13.12
C THR A 46 16.45 -23.93 13.19
N PRO A 47 15.86 -23.22 12.21
CA PRO A 47 14.42 -23.05 12.13
C PRO A 47 13.68 -24.40 12.16
N GLN A 48 12.62 -24.46 12.93
CA GLN A 48 11.79 -25.65 13.05
C GLN A 48 10.91 -25.85 11.82
N PRO A 49 10.41 -27.07 11.57
CA PRO A 49 9.47 -27.31 10.48
C PRO A 49 8.24 -26.42 10.55
N ALA A 50 7.72 -26.03 9.37
CA ALA A 50 6.53 -25.20 9.28
C ALA A 50 5.31 -25.91 9.87
N GLN A 51 4.59 -25.24 10.76
CA GLN A 51 3.35 -25.69 11.38
C GLN A 51 2.16 -24.94 10.77
N LYS A 52 1.02 -25.61 10.68
CA LYS A 52 -0.24 -25.00 10.21
C LYS A 52 -1.18 -24.80 11.41
N PHE A 53 -1.75 -23.61 11.51
CA PHE A 53 -2.70 -23.24 12.56
C PHE A 53 -3.97 -22.63 11.96
N SER A 54 -5.10 -22.78 12.64
CA SER A 54 -6.21 -21.82 12.48
C SER A 54 -5.83 -20.46 13.10
N PRO A 55 -6.48 -19.36 12.74
CA PRO A 55 -6.19 -18.05 13.34
C PRO A 55 -6.26 -18.04 14.87
N GLU A 56 -7.29 -18.67 15.44
CA GLU A 56 -7.50 -18.80 16.90
C GLU A 56 -6.43 -19.68 17.54
N GLY A 57 -6.18 -20.85 16.94
CA GLY A 57 -5.16 -21.79 17.40
C GLY A 57 -3.77 -21.17 17.41
N PHE A 58 -3.44 -20.36 16.39
CA PHE A 58 -2.21 -19.60 16.35
C PHE A 58 -2.07 -18.62 17.52
N MET A 59 -3.13 -17.88 17.83
CA MET A 59 -3.08 -16.87 18.89
C MET A 59 -2.87 -17.51 20.27
N LEU A 60 -3.46 -18.68 20.52
CA LEU A 60 -3.23 -19.46 21.74
C LEU A 60 -1.80 -20.00 21.80
N TRP A 61 -1.31 -20.53 20.69
CA TRP A 61 0.06 -21.04 20.60
C TRP A 61 1.10 -19.92 20.73
N ALA A 62 0.86 -18.78 20.10
CA ALA A 62 1.75 -17.61 20.16
C ALA A 62 1.88 -17.06 21.59
N LYS A 63 0.79 -17.05 22.37
CA LYS A 63 0.83 -16.66 23.79
C LYS A 63 1.79 -17.56 24.59
N LYS A 64 1.79 -18.87 24.36
CA LYS A 64 2.71 -19.81 25.04
C LYS A 64 4.19 -19.50 24.73
N GLN A 65 4.50 -18.90 23.56
CA GLN A 65 5.88 -18.56 23.23
C GLN A 65 6.46 -17.48 24.16
N LEU A 66 5.62 -16.58 24.71
CA LEU A 66 6.02 -15.56 25.68
C LEU A 66 6.46 -16.13 27.03
N GLU A 67 5.98 -17.34 27.34
CA GLU A 67 6.41 -18.06 28.56
C GLU A 67 7.77 -18.72 28.37
N LEU A 68 8.16 -19.04 27.13
CA LEU A 68 9.35 -19.78 26.74
C LEU A 68 10.57 -18.92 26.43
N ALA A 69 10.38 -17.61 26.20
CA ALA A 69 11.47 -16.69 25.86
C ALA A 69 11.33 -15.33 26.52
N GLU A 70 12.45 -14.60 26.64
CA GLU A 70 12.47 -13.22 27.14
C GLU A 70 11.83 -12.24 26.13
N ALA A 71 12.03 -12.48 24.84
CA ALA A 71 11.44 -11.71 23.76
C ALA A 71 10.91 -12.61 22.64
N VAL A 72 9.73 -12.24 22.11
CA VAL A 72 9.15 -12.90 20.94
C VAL A 72 9.01 -11.91 19.81
N HIS A 73 9.61 -12.21 18.67
CA HIS A 73 9.54 -11.41 17.46
C HIS A 73 8.77 -12.17 16.38
N SER A 74 7.98 -11.45 15.59
CA SER A 74 7.28 -12.05 14.46
C SER A 74 7.30 -11.14 13.25
N CYS A 75 7.12 -11.72 12.05
CA CYS A 75 6.85 -10.94 10.86
C CYS A 75 5.91 -11.68 9.90
N TYR A 76 5.13 -10.90 9.14
CA TYR A 76 4.33 -11.39 8.02
C TYR A 76 4.27 -10.37 6.90
N GLU A 77 3.94 -10.82 5.68
CA GLU A 77 3.80 -9.95 4.54
C GLU A 77 2.49 -9.16 4.55
N ALA A 78 2.55 -7.88 4.16
CA ALA A 78 1.36 -7.08 3.95
C ALA A 78 0.50 -7.66 2.81
N GLY A 79 -0.72 -7.99 3.12
CA GLY A 79 -1.66 -8.64 2.22
C GLY A 79 -3.09 -8.11 2.35
N PRO A 80 -4.06 -8.78 1.72
CA PRO A 80 -5.47 -8.39 1.73
C PRO A 80 -6.11 -8.47 3.13
N LEU A 81 -5.51 -9.22 4.06
CA LEU A 81 -6.01 -9.40 5.43
C LEU A 81 -5.71 -8.22 6.37
N GLY A 82 -5.04 -7.20 5.86
CA GLY A 82 -4.80 -5.96 6.61
C GLY A 82 -3.85 -6.12 7.79
N TYR A 83 -4.11 -5.35 8.86
CA TYR A 83 -3.20 -5.23 10.00
C TYR A 83 -3.81 -5.72 11.33
N GLY A 84 -4.93 -6.42 11.28
CA GLY A 84 -5.60 -6.95 12.47
C GLY A 84 -4.70 -7.88 13.29
N LEU A 85 -4.02 -8.81 12.61
CA LEU A 85 -3.08 -9.74 13.24
C LEU A 85 -1.91 -8.99 13.92
N HIS A 86 -1.34 -7.98 13.26
CA HIS A 86 -0.28 -7.17 13.85
C HIS A 86 -0.71 -6.56 15.20
N ARG A 87 -1.88 -5.93 15.22
CA ARG A 87 -2.40 -5.31 16.47
C ARG A 87 -2.66 -6.33 17.57
N GLN A 88 -3.15 -7.51 17.20
CA GLN A 88 -3.40 -8.59 18.16
C GLN A 88 -2.10 -9.15 18.77
N LEU A 89 -1.03 -9.25 17.97
CA LEU A 89 0.28 -9.71 18.43
C LEU A 89 0.96 -8.67 19.32
N GLU A 90 0.99 -7.40 18.89
CA GLU A 90 1.54 -6.29 19.69
C GLU A 90 0.81 -6.12 21.03
N ALA A 91 -0.51 -6.21 21.04
CA ALA A 91 -1.30 -6.14 22.27
C ALA A 91 -1.00 -7.29 23.26
N ARG A 92 -0.38 -8.37 22.82
CA ARG A 92 0.07 -9.49 23.66
C ARG A 92 1.55 -9.42 24.03
N GLY A 93 2.28 -8.39 23.60
CA GLY A 93 3.70 -8.24 23.87
C GLY A 93 4.61 -8.96 22.86
N ILE A 94 4.09 -9.40 21.72
CA ILE A 94 4.90 -9.97 20.63
C ILE A 94 5.31 -8.84 19.68
N HIS A 95 6.60 -8.57 19.55
CA HIS A 95 7.13 -7.57 18.62
C HIS A 95 6.91 -7.99 17.17
N ASN A 96 5.85 -7.50 16.55
CA ASN A 96 5.48 -7.91 15.20
C ASN A 96 5.84 -6.87 14.14
N LEU A 97 6.45 -7.33 13.06
CA LEU A 97 6.78 -6.52 11.89
C LEU A 97 5.87 -6.90 10.71
N VAL A 98 5.22 -5.92 10.10
CA VAL A 98 4.58 -6.10 8.80
C VAL A 98 5.56 -5.68 7.72
N ILE A 99 5.82 -6.57 6.77
CA ILE A 99 6.83 -6.35 5.74
C ILE A 99 6.20 -6.22 4.35
N ARG A 100 6.87 -5.51 3.47
CA ARG A 100 6.45 -5.41 2.07
C ARG A 100 6.60 -6.77 1.40
N PRO A 101 5.62 -7.24 0.61
CA PRO A 101 5.75 -8.46 -0.17
C PRO A 101 7.03 -8.43 -1.01
N GLN A 102 7.79 -9.50 -0.93
CA GLN A 102 9.06 -9.69 -1.64
C GLN A 102 9.00 -10.98 -2.44
N ASN A 103 9.85 -11.07 -3.46
CA ASN A 103 10.08 -12.33 -4.13
C ASN A 103 11.17 -13.08 -3.35
N TRP A 104 10.80 -14.12 -2.64
CA TRP A 104 11.73 -14.91 -1.81
C TRP A 104 12.57 -15.88 -2.63
N ASP A 105 12.16 -16.18 -3.87
CA ASP A 105 12.71 -17.23 -4.73
C ASP A 105 13.93 -16.80 -5.57
N GLU A 106 14.54 -15.62 -5.31
CA GLU A 106 15.69 -15.14 -6.11
C GLU A 106 16.90 -16.12 -6.07
N LEU A 107 16.98 -17.01 -5.09
CA LEU A 107 18.08 -17.96 -4.91
C LEU A 107 17.71 -19.43 -5.26
N HIS A 108 16.43 -19.76 -5.34
CA HIS A 108 15.99 -21.14 -5.59
C HIS A 108 14.94 -21.18 -6.70
N LYS A 109 15.28 -21.85 -7.82
CA LYS A 109 14.34 -22.13 -8.94
C LYS A 109 13.35 -23.27 -8.62
N GLY A 110 12.99 -23.48 -7.36
CA GLY A 110 12.05 -24.51 -6.92
C GLY A 110 10.60 -24.07 -7.00
N VAL A 111 9.69 -25.02 -6.80
CA VAL A 111 8.25 -24.73 -6.72
C VAL A 111 7.99 -23.89 -5.47
N LYS A 112 7.36 -22.71 -5.69
CA LYS A 112 6.96 -21.83 -4.61
C LYS A 112 5.92 -22.51 -3.73
N THR A 113 6.17 -22.55 -2.42
CA THR A 113 5.24 -23.10 -1.43
C THR A 113 5.19 -22.19 -0.21
N ASP A 114 4.04 -22.14 0.46
CA ASP A 114 3.84 -21.37 1.69
C ASP A 114 4.85 -21.71 2.81
N LYS A 115 5.40 -22.94 2.78
CA LYS A 115 6.45 -23.37 3.73
C LYS A 115 7.77 -22.64 3.48
N THR A 116 8.14 -22.46 2.22
CA THR A 116 9.37 -21.75 1.82
C THR A 116 9.30 -20.27 2.16
N ASP A 117 8.14 -19.65 2.00
CA ASP A 117 7.95 -18.24 2.31
C ASP A 117 8.05 -17.96 3.82
N ALA A 118 7.40 -18.77 4.67
CA ALA A 118 7.52 -18.65 6.13
C ALA A 118 8.96 -18.89 6.64
N LEU A 119 9.68 -19.87 6.04
CA LEU A 119 11.08 -20.14 6.37
C LEU A 119 11.98 -18.95 5.98
N ALA A 120 11.82 -18.42 4.78
CA ALA A 120 12.60 -17.27 4.33
C ALA A 120 12.35 -16.04 5.22
N MET A 121 11.09 -15.82 5.63
CA MET A 121 10.71 -14.74 6.54
C MET A 121 11.39 -14.86 7.90
N VAL A 122 11.39 -16.04 8.54
CA VAL A 122 12.00 -16.22 9.87
C VAL A 122 13.52 -16.06 9.83
N GLN A 123 14.19 -16.55 8.78
CA GLN A 123 15.63 -16.39 8.62
C GLN A 123 16.04 -14.92 8.46
N ARG A 124 15.28 -14.16 7.68
CA ARG A 124 15.53 -12.72 7.51
C ARG A 124 15.14 -11.92 8.76
N LEU A 125 14.07 -12.34 9.46
CA LEU A 125 13.71 -11.74 10.74
C LEU A 125 14.83 -11.93 11.77
N SER A 126 15.46 -13.10 11.82
CA SER A 126 16.60 -13.35 12.70
C SER A 126 17.72 -12.34 12.44
N ARG A 127 18.17 -12.24 11.19
CA ARG A 127 19.22 -11.26 10.82
C ARG A 127 18.80 -9.80 11.09
N TYR A 128 17.51 -9.48 10.92
CA TYR A 128 16.99 -8.17 11.22
C TYR A 128 17.02 -7.84 12.72
N VAL A 129 16.64 -8.81 13.57
CA VAL A 129 16.68 -8.68 15.05
C VAL A 129 18.12 -8.55 15.51
N ASP A 130 19.03 -9.30 14.93
CA ASP A 130 20.47 -9.27 15.21
C ASP A 130 21.19 -7.97 14.70
N GLY A 131 20.43 -7.03 14.13
CA GLY A 131 20.94 -5.68 13.78
C GLY A 131 20.99 -5.36 12.30
N ASN A 132 20.89 -6.32 11.38
CA ASN A 132 20.89 -6.04 9.94
C ASN A 132 19.51 -5.53 9.47
N LYS A 133 19.22 -4.26 9.72
CA LYS A 133 17.92 -3.62 9.39
C LYS A 133 17.62 -3.54 7.89
N LYS A 134 18.54 -3.94 7.01
CA LYS A 134 18.31 -3.98 5.55
C LYS A 134 17.66 -5.29 5.08
N GLU A 135 17.63 -6.33 5.91
CA GLU A 135 17.06 -7.64 5.57
C GLU A 135 15.55 -7.59 5.32
N LEU A 136 14.84 -6.74 6.03
CA LEU A 136 13.38 -6.63 5.91
C LEU A 136 12.97 -5.21 5.51
N ALA A 137 12.11 -5.12 4.51
CA ALA A 137 11.45 -3.88 4.13
C ALA A 137 10.19 -3.66 4.99
N VAL A 138 10.39 -3.27 6.24
CA VAL A 138 9.31 -3.03 7.20
C VAL A 138 8.45 -1.86 6.73
N ILE A 139 7.13 -2.06 6.73
CA ILE A 139 6.16 -1.00 6.43
C ILE A 139 5.65 -0.36 7.71
N ARG A 140 5.30 0.92 7.63
CA ARG A 140 4.57 1.59 8.70
C ARG A 140 3.13 1.10 8.70
N VAL A 141 2.70 0.52 9.80
CA VAL A 141 1.30 0.16 10.00
C VAL A 141 0.49 1.42 10.31
N PRO A 142 -0.59 1.70 9.56
CA PRO A 142 -1.47 2.82 9.84
C PRO A 142 -2.30 2.57 11.10
N THR A 143 -2.80 3.66 11.73
CA THR A 143 -3.82 3.51 12.79
C THR A 143 -5.16 3.04 12.18
N PRO A 144 -6.11 2.50 12.99
CA PRO A 144 -7.44 2.12 12.49
C PRO A 144 -8.17 3.27 11.78
N GLU A 145 -8.06 4.50 12.31
CA GLU A 145 -8.67 5.70 11.73
C GLU A 145 -8.03 6.04 10.37
N GLN A 146 -6.71 5.92 10.26
CA GLN A 146 -5.99 6.10 9.01
C GLN A 146 -6.34 5.05 7.97
N GLU A 147 -6.56 3.79 8.38
CA GLU A 147 -7.05 2.73 7.49
C GLU A 147 -8.45 3.03 6.97
N LEU A 148 -9.36 3.45 7.87
CA LEU A 148 -10.72 3.82 7.50
C LEU A 148 -10.74 5.02 6.55
N ALA A 149 -9.99 6.07 6.85
CA ALA A 149 -9.85 7.23 5.99
C ALA A 149 -9.31 6.85 4.59
N ARG A 150 -8.31 5.97 4.54
CA ARG A 150 -7.78 5.43 3.28
C ARG A 150 -8.84 4.62 2.52
N SER A 151 -9.64 3.82 3.22
CA SER A 151 -10.71 3.02 2.64
C SER A 151 -11.79 3.88 2.03
N GLN A 152 -12.15 5.02 2.64
CA GLN A 152 -13.10 5.98 2.09
C GLN A 152 -12.65 6.56 0.74
N SER A 153 -11.38 6.96 0.61
CA SER A 153 -10.86 7.47 -0.66
C SER A 153 -10.79 6.38 -1.74
N ARG A 154 -10.46 5.15 -1.35
CA ARG A 154 -10.45 3.99 -2.25
C ARG A 154 -11.84 3.56 -2.68
N GLN A 155 -12.84 3.66 -1.80
CA GLN A 155 -14.24 3.43 -2.14
C GLN A 155 -14.70 4.38 -3.25
N ARG A 156 -14.37 5.68 -3.14
CA ARG A 156 -14.67 6.63 -4.22
C ARG A 156 -13.99 6.26 -5.54
N GLU A 157 -12.74 5.80 -5.51
CA GLU A 157 -12.02 5.32 -6.71
C GLU A 157 -12.74 4.12 -7.33
N GLN A 158 -13.22 3.17 -6.51
CA GLN A 158 -14.01 2.02 -6.97
C GLN A 158 -15.32 2.46 -7.62
N LEU A 159 -16.07 3.37 -6.98
CA LEU A 159 -17.29 3.93 -7.56
C LEU A 159 -17.04 4.57 -8.92
N LEU A 160 -15.95 5.34 -9.07
CA LEU A 160 -15.55 5.88 -10.37
C LEU A 160 -15.29 4.77 -11.40
N SER A 161 -14.60 3.71 -11.01
CA SER A 161 -14.32 2.57 -11.89
C SER A 161 -15.61 1.85 -12.34
N HIS A 162 -16.55 1.63 -11.42
CA HIS A 162 -17.85 1.03 -11.75
C HIS A 162 -18.66 1.92 -12.69
N ARG A 163 -18.72 3.22 -12.41
CA ARG A 163 -19.38 4.18 -13.32
C ARG A 163 -18.82 4.09 -14.75
N LEU A 164 -17.49 4.10 -14.90
CA LEU A 164 -16.86 4.01 -16.22
C LEU A 164 -17.16 2.69 -16.94
N ARG A 165 -17.22 1.58 -16.21
CA ARG A 165 -17.57 0.27 -16.77
C ARG A 165 -19.01 0.23 -17.25
N PHE A 166 -19.97 0.68 -16.44
CA PHE A 166 -21.38 0.74 -16.82
C PHE A 166 -21.61 1.71 -17.99
N GLU A 167 -20.93 2.86 -18.00
CA GLU A 167 -21.00 3.81 -19.11
C GLU A 167 -20.49 3.19 -20.42
N ALA A 168 -19.37 2.45 -20.37
CA ALA A 168 -18.83 1.74 -21.53
C ALA A 168 -19.73 0.60 -22.01
N GLN A 169 -20.32 -0.16 -21.09
CA GLN A 169 -21.26 -1.24 -21.41
C GLN A 169 -22.49 -0.73 -22.16
N GLY A 170 -23.16 0.31 -21.64
CA GLY A 170 -24.31 0.88 -22.32
C GLY A 170 -23.94 1.53 -23.66
N ARG A 171 -22.77 2.16 -23.76
CA ARG A 171 -22.27 2.69 -25.03
C ARG A 171 -22.02 1.58 -26.05
N SER A 172 -21.48 0.44 -25.63
CA SER A 172 -21.28 -0.72 -26.51
C SER A 172 -22.60 -1.26 -27.06
N LEU A 173 -23.62 -1.39 -26.20
CA LEU A 173 -24.96 -1.81 -26.62
C LEU A 173 -25.60 -0.84 -27.64
N LEU A 174 -25.47 0.48 -27.40
CA LEU A 174 -25.94 1.49 -28.33
C LEU A 174 -25.24 1.39 -29.69
N LEU A 175 -23.91 1.29 -29.68
CA LEU A 175 -23.13 1.17 -30.93
C LEU A 175 -23.44 -0.12 -31.70
N PHE A 176 -23.60 -1.23 -30.99
CA PHE A 176 -23.99 -2.51 -31.60
C PHE A 176 -25.34 -2.42 -32.32
N ASN A 177 -26.27 -1.61 -31.82
CA ASN A 177 -27.58 -1.36 -32.43
C ASN A 177 -27.61 -0.12 -33.34
N GLY A 178 -26.46 0.37 -33.80
CA GLY A 178 -26.37 1.48 -34.77
C GLY A 178 -26.57 2.88 -34.17
N VAL A 179 -26.79 3.02 -32.88
CA VAL A 179 -27.09 4.30 -32.22
C VAL A 179 -25.79 4.95 -31.73
N ARG A 180 -25.51 6.16 -32.22
CA ARG A 180 -24.31 6.92 -31.89
C ARG A 180 -24.65 8.18 -31.06
N ILE A 181 -24.29 8.17 -29.79
CA ILE A 181 -24.51 9.30 -28.87
C ILE A 181 -23.16 9.91 -28.48
N LYS A 182 -23.02 11.21 -28.68
CA LYS A 182 -21.86 11.98 -28.21
C LYS A 182 -21.98 12.28 -26.69
N GLY A 183 -20.87 12.21 -25.99
CA GLY A 183 -20.82 12.50 -24.55
C GLY A 183 -21.35 11.34 -23.69
N ARG A 184 -21.88 11.65 -22.51
CA ARG A 184 -22.41 10.69 -21.56
C ARG A 184 -23.85 10.35 -21.86
N TRP A 185 -24.09 9.23 -22.54
CA TRP A 185 -25.40 8.79 -23.03
C TRP A 185 -26.47 8.69 -21.93
N TRP A 186 -26.08 8.47 -20.68
CA TRP A 186 -26.94 8.29 -19.51
C TRP A 186 -27.33 9.59 -18.79
N GLN A 187 -26.76 10.75 -19.14
CA GLN A 187 -27.19 12.04 -18.58
C GLN A 187 -28.57 12.45 -19.12
N LYS A 188 -29.35 13.14 -18.25
CA LYS A 188 -30.78 13.43 -18.48
C LYS A 188 -31.13 13.81 -19.93
N ALA A 189 -30.44 14.80 -20.49
CA ALA A 189 -30.72 15.27 -21.86
C ALA A 189 -30.36 14.24 -22.95
N GLN A 190 -29.33 13.44 -22.75
CA GLN A 190 -28.93 12.40 -23.70
C GLN A 190 -29.78 11.15 -23.53
N TRP A 191 -30.19 10.83 -22.32
CA TRP A 191 -31.04 9.67 -22.04
C TRP A 191 -32.40 9.76 -22.73
N VAL A 192 -33.01 10.94 -22.70
CA VAL A 192 -34.26 11.18 -23.47
C VAL A 192 -34.08 10.89 -24.96
N LYS A 193 -32.96 11.35 -25.55
CA LYS A 193 -32.65 11.05 -26.96
C LYS A 193 -32.41 9.57 -27.22
N VAL A 194 -31.73 8.89 -26.29
CA VAL A 194 -31.51 7.43 -26.38
C VAL A 194 -32.83 6.69 -26.37
N GLN A 195 -33.74 7.00 -25.44
CA GLN A 195 -35.04 6.34 -25.32
C GLN A 195 -35.91 6.47 -26.59
N ALA A 196 -35.79 7.61 -27.30
CA ALA A 196 -36.51 7.83 -28.53
C ALA A 196 -35.93 7.10 -29.75
N GLN A 197 -34.68 6.67 -29.71
CA GLN A 197 -33.94 6.07 -30.84
C GLN A 197 -33.81 4.56 -30.78
N VAL A 198 -34.13 3.94 -29.63
CA VAL A 198 -33.91 2.51 -29.37
C VAL A 198 -35.24 1.77 -29.31
N SER A 199 -35.21 0.48 -29.72
CA SER A 199 -36.36 -0.44 -29.58
C SER A 199 -36.72 -0.67 -28.12
N ALA A 200 -37.95 -1.11 -27.86
CA ALA A 200 -38.42 -1.37 -26.50
C ALA A 200 -37.52 -2.38 -25.74
N PRO A 201 -37.14 -3.56 -26.31
CA PRO A 201 -36.27 -4.51 -25.62
C PRO A 201 -34.89 -3.91 -25.29
N LEU A 202 -34.27 -3.13 -26.19
CA LEU A 202 -32.99 -2.48 -25.94
C LEU A 202 -33.11 -1.40 -24.88
N ARG A 203 -34.24 -0.69 -24.84
CA ARG A 203 -34.54 0.32 -23.82
C ARG A 203 -34.59 -0.30 -22.41
N GLU A 204 -35.22 -1.46 -22.25
CA GLU A 204 -35.27 -2.19 -20.98
C GLU A 204 -33.86 -2.52 -20.49
N LEU A 205 -33.02 -3.11 -21.34
CA LEU A 205 -31.61 -3.41 -20.97
C LEU A 205 -30.83 -2.16 -20.59
N LEU A 206 -30.97 -1.08 -21.35
CA LEU A 206 -30.29 0.19 -21.07
C LEU A 206 -30.81 0.88 -19.79
N THR A 207 -32.10 0.71 -19.46
CA THR A 207 -32.70 1.28 -18.25
C THR A 207 -32.05 0.72 -17.00
N VAL A 208 -31.80 -0.59 -16.94
CA VAL A 208 -31.09 -1.21 -15.81
C VAL A 208 -29.70 -0.58 -15.61
N ILE A 209 -28.95 -0.44 -16.71
CA ILE A 209 -27.59 0.17 -16.65
C ILE A 209 -27.66 1.66 -16.29
N HIS A 210 -28.65 2.38 -16.81
CA HIS A 210 -28.89 3.79 -16.52
C HIS A 210 -29.17 4.03 -15.02
N ASP A 211 -30.01 3.21 -14.41
CA ASP A 211 -30.37 3.36 -12.99
C ASP A 211 -29.20 3.02 -12.08
N LEU A 212 -28.42 1.98 -12.42
CA LEU A 212 -27.15 1.69 -11.74
C LEU A 212 -26.18 2.88 -11.87
N LEU A 213 -26.05 3.48 -13.04
CA LEU A 213 -25.22 4.67 -13.27
C LEU A 213 -25.64 5.86 -12.39
N LYS A 214 -26.94 6.10 -12.27
CA LYS A 214 -27.49 7.17 -11.40
C LYS A 214 -27.17 6.90 -9.95
N ALA A 215 -27.41 5.68 -9.47
CA ALA A 215 -27.11 5.29 -8.09
C ALA A 215 -25.61 5.46 -7.78
N VAL A 216 -24.73 4.94 -8.64
CA VAL A 216 -23.27 5.07 -8.47
C VAL A 216 -22.84 6.53 -8.52
N GLN A 217 -23.41 7.35 -9.40
CA GLN A 217 -23.09 8.80 -9.48
C GLN A 217 -23.47 9.52 -8.19
N THR A 218 -24.63 9.25 -7.63
CA THR A 218 -25.09 9.83 -6.36
C THR A 218 -24.13 9.49 -5.22
N GLN A 219 -23.78 8.21 -5.06
CA GLN A 219 -22.84 7.76 -4.03
C GLN A 219 -21.43 8.36 -4.23
N MET A 220 -20.97 8.44 -5.49
CA MET A 220 -19.67 9.03 -5.81
C MET A 220 -19.64 10.53 -5.49
N SER A 221 -20.72 11.26 -5.76
CA SER A 221 -20.84 12.69 -5.43
C SER A 221 -20.81 12.91 -3.92
N ALA A 222 -21.56 12.11 -3.15
CA ALA A 222 -21.54 12.16 -1.70
C ALA A 222 -20.16 11.81 -1.11
N ALA A 223 -19.49 10.78 -1.65
CA ALA A 223 -18.13 10.44 -1.25
C ALA A 223 -17.12 11.56 -1.58
N THR A 224 -17.28 12.23 -2.72
CA THR A 224 -16.45 13.38 -3.11
C THR A 224 -16.63 14.54 -2.14
N ALA A 225 -17.86 14.93 -1.84
CA ALA A 225 -18.16 16.03 -0.91
C ALA A 225 -17.55 15.77 0.48
N ARG A 226 -17.68 14.53 1.01
CA ARG A 226 -17.04 14.16 2.30
C ARG A 226 -15.51 14.28 2.28
N LEU A 227 -14.87 13.96 1.15
CA LEU A 227 -13.42 14.08 1.04
C LEU A 227 -12.99 15.55 0.91
N GLU A 228 -13.74 16.37 0.17
CA GLU A 228 -13.43 17.78 -0.04
C GLU A 228 -13.65 18.62 1.20
N SER A 229 -14.66 18.32 2.02
CA SER A 229 -14.91 19.00 3.30
C SER A 229 -13.79 18.80 4.34
N ALA A 230 -13.02 17.73 4.23
CA ALA A 230 -11.89 17.47 5.11
C ALA A 230 -10.56 18.07 4.63
N ALA A 231 -10.55 18.77 3.50
CA ALA A 231 -9.33 19.31 2.91
C ALA A 231 -8.86 20.58 3.59
N THR A 232 -7.55 20.69 3.81
CA THR A 232 -6.87 21.89 4.26
C THR A 232 -6.52 22.81 3.08
N THR A 233 -6.09 24.03 3.36
CA THR A 233 -5.62 24.99 2.33
C THR A 233 -4.43 24.41 1.57
N GLN A 234 -4.51 24.46 0.23
CA GLN A 234 -3.51 23.90 -0.66
C GLN A 234 -3.01 24.96 -1.66
N PRO A 235 -1.80 24.79 -2.22
CA PRO A 235 -1.33 25.65 -3.31
C PRO A 235 -2.31 25.67 -4.49
N CYS A 236 -2.33 26.79 -5.23
CA CYS A 236 -3.20 26.97 -6.40
C CYS A 236 -3.04 25.79 -7.39
N GLY A 237 -4.16 25.25 -7.85
CA GLY A 237 -4.17 24.07 -8.76
C GLY A 237 -4.13 22.72 -8.07
N VAL A 238 -3.83 22.65 -6.77
CA VAL A 238 -3.98 21.42 -5.97
C VAL A 238 -5.43 21.34 -5.49
N GLY A 239 -6.25 20.53 -6.14
CA GLY A 239 -7.65 20.38 -5.74
C GLY A 239 -7.78 19.61 -4.43
N ALA A 240 -8.78 19.97 -3.61
CA ALA A 240 -9.08 19.38 -2.32
C ALA A 240 -9.10 17.84 -2.34
N LEU A 241 -9.81 17.26 -3.30
CA LEU A 241 -9.88 15.81 -3.46
C LEU A 241 -8.51 15.16 -3.66
N THR A 242 -7.66 15.74 -4.51
CA THR A 242 -6.34 15.19 -4.82
C THR A 242 -5.41 15.28 -3.61
N SER A 243 -5.49 16.39 -2.86
CA SER A 243 -4.78 16.56 -1.59
C SER A 243 -5.17 15.49 -0.60
N GLN A 244 -6.48 15.27 -0.39
CA GLN A 244 -6.97 14.25 0.54
C GLN A 244 -6.54 12.84 0.15
N VAL A 245 -6.56 12.50 -1.14
CA VAL A 245 -6.05 11.20 -1.61
C VAL A 245 -4.56 11.04 -1.27
N MET A 246 -3.77 12.09 -1.49
CA MET A 246 -2.33 12.05 -1.19
C MET A 246 -2.05 11.95 0.30
N GLU A 247 -2.70 12.76 1.14
CA GLU A 247 -2.55 12.72 2.60
C GLU A 247 -2.87 11.33 3.16
N ARG A 248 -3.99 10.75 2.73
CA ARG A 248 -4.44 9.42 3.19
C ARG A 248 -3.57 8.27 2.71
N GLU A 249 -2.93 8.38 1.56
CA GLU A 249 -2.01 7.35 1.06
C GLU A 249 -0.58 7.53 1.60
N ILE A 250 -0.14 8.74 1.89
CA ILE A 250 1.19 9.05 2.44
C ILE A 250 1.21 8.89 3.96
N LEU A 251 0.13 9.31 4.64
CA LEU A 251 -0.07 9.33 6.09
C LEU A 251 0.83 10.33 6.84
N ASP A 252 2.11 10.30 6.57
CA ASP A 252 3.11 11.10 7.26
C ASP A 252 4.30 11.37 6.34
N TRP A 253 4.52 12.66 6.05
CA TRP A 253 5.62 13.11 5.22
C TRP A 253 6.97 13.04 5.96
N SER A 254 6.99 13.12 7.29
CA SER A 254 8.21 13.12 8.09
C SER A 254 8.96 11.79 8.07
N ARG A 255 8.26 10.70 7.74
CA ARG A 255 8.85 9.37 7.62
C ARG A 255 9.94 9.24 6.56
N PHE A 256 9.98 10.17 5.59
CA PHE A 256 10.98 10.15 4.52
C PHE A 256 12.24 10.89 4.94
N LYS A 257 13.36 10.18 5.01
CA LYS A 257 14.66 10.75 5.38
C LYS A 257 15.24 11.65 4.28
N ASN A 258 14.91 11.37 3.01
CA ASN A 258 15.47 12.09 1.87
C ASN A 258 14.58 12.02 0.62
N ARG A 259 14.90 12.88 -0.38
CA ARG A 259 14.19 12.98 -1.66
C ARG A 259 14.13 11.67 -2.47
N ARG A 260 15.11 10.75 -2.29
CA ARG A 260 15.13 9.47 -3.01
C ARG A 260 14.02 8.56 -2.53
N GLN A 261 13.77 8.53 -1.21
CA GLN A 261 12.68 7.75 -0.63
C GLN A 261 11.31 8.26 -1.09
N VAL A 262 11.11 9.60 -1.15
CA VAL A 262 9.88 10.21 -1.69
C VAL A 262 9.67 9.80 -3.14
N ALA A 263 10.69 9.94 -3.97
CA ALA A 263 10.62 9.58 -5.38
C ALA A 263 10.35 8.08 -5.58
N SER A 264 10.93 7.22 -4.75
CA SER A 264 10.70 5.77 -4.76
C SER A 264 9.24 5.42 -4.44
N LEU A 265 8.63 6.09 -3.44
CA LEU A 265 7.22 5.88 -3.10
C LEU A 265 6.30 6.10 -4.30
N THR A 266 6.61 7.06 -5.16
CA THR A 266 5.79 7.35 -6.34
C THR A 266 5.93 6.30 -7.46
N GLY A 267 7.03 5.54 -7.47
CA GLY A 267 7.39 4.63 -8.55
C GLY A 267 7.69 5.34 -9.88
N MET A 268 7.98 6.67 -9.83
CA MET A 268 8.37 7.48 -11.00
C MET A 268 9.89 7.59 -11.19
N CYS A 269 10.65 6.79 -10.46
CA CYS A 269 12.10 6.66 -10.69
C CYS A 269 12.35 5.83 -11.95
N PRO A 270 13.31 6.20 -12.80
CA PRO A 270 13.71 5.35 -13.91
C PRO A 270 14.36 4.07 -13.39
N GLY A 271 14.11 2.97 -14.06
CA GLY A 271 14.92 1.77 -13.89
C GLY A 271 16.33 2.05 -14.42
N VAL A 272 17.34 1.64 -13.67
CA VAL A 272 18.73 1.82 -14.06
C VAL A 272 19.35 0.44 -14.27
N ARG A 273 20.03 0.27 -15.39
CA ARG A 273 20.84 -0.91 -15.69
C ARG A 273 22.28 -0.43 -15.91
N SER A 274 23.22 -1.00 -15.16
CA SER A 274 24.65 -0.68 -15.28
C SER A 274 25.41 -1.96 -15.61
N SER A 275 26.31 -1.86 -16.59
CA SER A 275 27.27 -2.90 -16.91
C SER A 275 28.62 -2.21 -17.18
N GLY A 276 29.57 -2.40 -16.28
CA GLY A 276 30.84 -1.69 -16.31
C GLY A 276 30.64 -0.16 -16.26
N PRO A 277 31.33 0.62 -17.11
CA PRO A 277 31.21 2.08 -17.11
C PRO A 277 29.94 2.61 -17.77
N LYS A 278 29.11 1.73 -18.39
CA LYS A 278 27.89 2.13 -19.10
C LYS A 278 26.66 2.01 -18.19
N THR A 279 25.87 3.08 -18.17
CA THR A 279 24.60 3.12 -17.42
C THR A 279 23.47 3.55 -18.33
N TRP A 280 22.40 2.76 -18.36
CA TRP A 280 21.18 3.07 -19.14
C TRP A 280 20.02 3.34 -18.21
N SER A 281 19.28 4.40 -18.51
CA SER A 281 18.02 4.71 -17.84
C SER A 281 16.85 4.17 -18.66
N GLY A 282 16.13 3.22 -18.08
CA GLY A 282 14.92 2.63 -18.65
C GLY A 282 13.65 3.44 -18.33
N PRO A 283 12.45 2.86 -18.59
CA PRO A 283 11.18 3.42 -18.18
C PRO A 283 11.08 3.51 -16.65
N ILE A 284 10.06 4.23 -16.15
CA ILE A 284 9.81 4.30 -14.71
C ILE A 284 9.52 2.92 -14.14
N THR A 285 9.99 2.66 -12.91
CA THR A 285 9.89 1.34 -12.27
C THR A 285 8.46 0.92 -11.96
N LYS A 286 7.56 1.89 -11.72
CA LYS A 286 6.18 1.67 -11.23
C LYS A 286 6.10 0.93 -9.88
N HIS A 287 7.22 0.61 -9.25
CA HIS A 287 7.33 -0.05 -7.93
C HIS A 287 7.05 0.96 -6.80
N GLY A 288 5.83 1.47 -6.75
CA GLY A 288 5.42 2.46 -5.76
C GLY A 288 3.91 2.57 -5.69
N ASN A 289 3.42 3.51 -4.88
CA ASN A 289 1.98 3.69 -4.72
C ASN A 289 1.35 4.23 -6.01
N ARG A 290 0.51 3.41 -6.65
CA ARG A 290 -0.18 3.77 -7.91
C ARG A 290 -1.06 5.00 -7.74
N ARG A 291 -1.78 5.14 -6.62
CA ARG A 291 -2.71 6.25 -6.38
C ARG A 291 -1.99 7.58 -6.25
N ILE A 292 -0.88 7.59 -5.49
CA ILE A 292 -0.01 8.77 -5.39
C ILE A 292 0.56 9.14 -6.76
N ARG A 293 1.01 8.16 -7.53
CA ARG A 293 1.52 8.40 -8.88
C ARG A 293 0.48 9.02 -9.80
N THR A 294 -0.75 8.48 -9.82
CA THR A 294 -1.86 9.02 -10.62
C THR A 294 -2.18 10.44 -10.19
N ALA A 295 -2.36 10.68 -8.89
CA ALA A 295 -2.63 12.00 -8.33
C ALA A 295 -1.56 13.04 -8.72
N LEU A 296 -0.28 12.66 -8.62
CA LEU A 296 0.83 13.55 -8.99
C LEU A 296 0.91 13.85 -10.49
N ILE A 297 0.56 12.89 -11.34
CA ILE A 297 0.49 13.13 -12.79
C ILE A 297 -0.66 14.08 -13.14
N GLU A 298 -1.83 13.90 -12.53
CA GLU A 298 -2.96 14.81 -12.69
C GLU A 298 -2.62 16.22 -12.18
N LEU A 299 -2.00 16.33 -11.00
CA LEU A 299 -1.52 17.60 -10.46
C LEU A 299 -0.48 18.25 -11.37
N ALA A 300 0.47 17.50 -11.91
CA ALA A 300 1.46 18.04 -12.83
C ALA A 300 0.81 18.63 -14.09
N TRP A 301 -0.22 18.02 -14.65
CA TRP A 301 -1.01 18.60 -15.74
C TRP A 301 -1.77 19.85 -15.32
N ARG A 302 -2.33 19.88 -14.13
CA ARG A 302 -2.99 21.09 -13.59
C ARG A 302 -1.99 22.23 -13.38
N CYS A 303 -0.78 21.91 -12.91
CA CYS A 303 0.29 22.91 -12.78
C CYS A 303 0.65 23.56 -14.13
N VAL A 304 0.56 22.86 -15.25
CA VAL A 304 0.76 23.47 -16.58
C VAL A 304 -0.17 24.66 -16.81
N ARG A 305 -1.40 24.57 -16.29
CA ARG A 305 -2.41 25.63 -16.42
C ARG A 305 -2.33 26.66 -15.30
N PHE A 306 -2.18 26.24 -14.06
CA PHE A 306 -2.37 27.11 -12.88
C PHE A 306 -1.05 27.61 -12.27
N GLN A 307 0.08 26.99 -12.62
CA GLN A 307 1.42 27.28 -12.08
C GLN A 307 2.47 27.41 -13.19
N PRO A 308 2.26 28.28 -14.22
CA PRO A 308 3.13 28.31 -15.41
C PRO A 308 4.57 28.70 -15.08
N ASP A 309 4.79 29.39 -13.95
CA ASP A 309 6.09 29.84 -13.48
C ASP A 309 6.82 28.82 -12.62
N TYR A 310 6.21 27.70 -12.28
CA TYR A 310 6.84 26.63 -11.50
C TYR A 310 8.12 26.12 -12.19
N PRO A 311 9.31 26.21 -11.57
CA PRO A 311 10.58 26.00 -12.23
C PRO A 311 10.70 24.66 -13.00
N PRO A 312 10.19 23.52 -12.48
CA PRO A 312 10.19 22.28 -13.23
C PRO A 312 9.39 22.32 -14.53
N LEU A 313 8.34 23.12 -14.60
CA LEU A 313 7.56 23.32 -15.83
C LEU A 313 8.31 24.16 -16.84
N LYS A 314 9.00 25.21 -16.41
CA LYS A 314 9.80 26.07 -17.32
C LYS A 314 10.78 25.24 -18.14
N LYS A 315 11.44 24.24 -17.51
CA LYS A 315 12.36 23.30 -18.19
C LYS A 315 11.68 22.50 -19.30
N TRP A 316 10.42 22.14 -19.13
CA TRP A 316 9.70 21.25 -20.05
C TRP A 316 8.65 21.96 -20.88
N LYS A 317 8.56 23.30 -20.78
CA LYS A 317 7.53 24.12 -21.41
C LYS A 317 7.41 23.87 -22.91
N LEU A 318 8.52 23.86 -23.62
CA LEU A 318 8.56 23.62 -25.07
C LEU A 318 7.96 22.25 -25.43
N VAL A 319 8.30 21.19 -24.69
CA VAL A 319 7.78 19.85 -24.97
C VAL A 319 6.29 19.73 -24.62
N LEU A 320 5.87 20.32 -23.50
CA LEU A 320 4.49 20.18 -23.00
C LEU A 320 3.47 20.98 -23.82
N LEU A 321 3.85 22.19 -24.26
CA LEU A 321 2.95 23.12 -24.97
C LEU A 321 3.04 23.02 -26.49
N THR A 322 4.10 22.47 -27.06
CA THR A 322 4.25 22.35 -28.51
C THR A 322 3.29 21.31 -29.10
N PRO A 323 2.45 21.69 -30.08
CA PRO A 323 1.58 20.72 -30.76
C PRO A 323 2.32 19.57 -31.45
N LYS A 324 3.48 19.88 -32.01
CA LYS A 324 4.37 18.92 -32.73
C LYS A 324 5.05 17.90 -31.83
N ALA A 325 5.10 18.08 -30.51
CA ALA A 325 5.72 17.13 -29.60
C ALA A 325 4.92 15.83 -29.52
N THR A 326 5.61 14.70 -29.64
CA THR A 326 4.97 13.38 -29.56
C THR A 326 4.33 13.12 -28.19
N GLY A 327 3.27 12.34 -28.16
CA GLY A 327 2.62 11.94 -26.90
C GLY A 327 3.60 11.26 -25.92
N ALA A 328 4.59 10.51 -26.44
CA ALA A 328 5.65 9.90 -25.63
C ALA A 328 6.55 10.94 -24.96
N ALA A 329 6.97 11.98 -25.69
CA ALA A 329 7.77 13.08 -25.15
C ALA A 329 7.00 13.85 -24.06
N LYS A 330 5.72 14.19 -24.32
CA LYS A 330 4.84 14.83 -23.32
C LYS A 330 4.68 13.98 -22.07
N LYS A 331 4.47 12.67 -22.21
CA LYS A 331 4.39 11.73 -21.07
C LYS A 331 5.68 11.69 -20.25
N LYS A 332 6.85 11.66 -20.89
CA LYS A 332 8.15 11.73 -20.19
C LYS A 332 8.31 13.04 -19.41
N ALA A 333 8.00 14.15 -20.04
CA ALA A 333 8.10 15.49 -19.44
C ALA A 333 7.17 15.61 -18.21
N ILE A 334 5.89 15.24 -18.31
CA ILE A 334 4.95 15.37 -17.22
C ILE A 334 5.30 14.42 -16.05
N VAL A 335 5.83 13.24 -16.31
CA VAL A 335 6.33 12.32 -15.25
C VAL A 335 7.52 12.94 -14.50
N ALA A 336 8.43 13.60 -15.21
CA ALA A 336 9.56 14.30 -14.58
C ALA A 336 9.07 15.46 -13.68
N VAL A 337 8.07 16.24 -14.15
CA VAL A 337 7.43 17.28 -13.35
C VAL A 337 6.73 16.69 -12.13
N GLY A 338 5.91 15.66 -12.29
CA GLY A 338 5.20 15.00 -11.20
C GLY A 338 6.14 14.43 -10.13
N ARG A 339 7.26 13.83 -10.55
CA ARG A 339 8.30 13.37 -9.62
C ARG A 339 8.92 14.52 -8.82
N ARG A 340 9.18 15.65 -9.47
CA ARG A 340 9.72 16.83 -8.79
C ARG A 340 8.70 17.42 -7.86
N LEU A 341 7.45 17.54 -8.28
CA LEU A 341 6.35 18.01 -7.47
C LEU A 341 6.19 17.21 -6.18
N ALA A 342 6.30 15.87 -6.24
CA ALA A 342 6.28 15.03 -5.04
C ALA A 342 7.37 15.44 -4.01
N ILE A 343 8.58 15.73 -4.49
CA ILE A 343 9.69 16.14 -3.64
C ILE A 343 9.42 17.54 -3.06
N ASP A 344 8.88 18.44 -3.83
CA ASP A 344 8.62 19.81 -3.39
C ASP A 344 7.44 19.85 -2.40
N LEU A 345 6.39 19.06 -2.61
CA LEU A 345 5.32 18.87 -1.63
C LEU A 345 5.85 18.26 -0.31
N TRP A 346 6.75 17.28 -0.39
CA TRP A 346 7.41 16.77 0.80
C TRP A 346 8.19 17.86 1.56
N ARG A 347 8.92 18.73 0.85
CA ARG A 347 9.64 19.84 1.47
C ARG A 347 8.72 20.83 2.17
N ILE A 348 7.57 21.14 1.56
CA ILE A 348 6.55 22.02 2.13
C ILE A 348 5.97 21.37 3.40
N ASN A 349 5.50 20.14 3.30
CA ASN A 349 4.84 19.43 4.42
C ASN A 349 5.79 19.08 5.58
N THR A 350 7.11 19.13 5.37
CA THR A 350 8.12 18.93 6.44
C THR A 350 8.78 20.23 6.89
N GLY A 351 8.28 21.38 6.47
CA GLY A 351 8.83 22.69 6.85
C GLY A 351 10.21 23.01 6.25
N LYS A 352 10.74 22.17 5.34
CA LYS A 352 12.07 22.36 4.74
C LYS A 352 12.09 23.44 3.67
N SER A 353 10.92 23.88 3.19
CA SER A 353 10.77 24.99 2.25
C SER A 353 9.33 25.49 2.29
N THR A 354 9.08 26.64 1.69
CA THR A 354 7.72 27.17 1.49
C THR A 354 7.30 27.06 0.03
N ALA A 355 6.00 27.08 -0.24
CA ALA A 355 5.47 27.04 -1.59
C ALA A 355 6.07 28.16 -2.45
N ALA A 356 6.10 29.39 -1.92
CA ALA A 356 6.65 30.56 -2.60
C ALA A 356 8.13 30.38 -2.98
N LYS A 357 8.99 29.88 -2.06
CA LYS A 357 10.42 29.61 -2.36
C LYS A 357 10.60 28.56 -3.46
N LEU A 358 9.63 27.69 -3.64
CA LEU A 358 9.64 26.65 -4.68
C LEU A 358 8.96 27.10 -5.98
N GLY A 359 8.44 28.34 -6.03
CA GLY A 359 7.75 28.89 -7.18
C GLY A 359 6.34 28.34 -7.37
N LEU A 360 5.69 27.87 -6.30
CA LEU A 360 4.28 27.50 -6.24
C LEU A 360 3.47 28.62 -5.58
N LYS A 361 2.33 28.98 -6.20
CA LYS A 361 1.41 30.02 -5.72
C LYS A 361 0.28 29.42 -4.91
#